data_1536ffc4375b0951c3e13ee54e68f6b7
#
_entry.id   1536ffc4375b0951c3e13ee54e68f6b7
#
_cell.length_a   1.000
_cell.length_b   1.000
_cell.length_c   1.000
_cell.angle_alpha   90.00
_cell.angle_beta   90.00
_cell.angle_gamma   90.00
#
_symmetry.space_group_name_H-M   'P 1'
#
loop_
_entity.id
_entity.type
_entity.pdbx_description
1 polymer ?
#
loop_
_entity_poly.entity_id
_entity_poly.type
_entity_poly.pdbx_seq_one_letter_code
_entity_poly.pdbx_strand_id
1 'polypeptide(L)'
;MGRKVQHNNITSPELLAQVNPENIELGNDFLDYLRSIDRSSSTIEAYSYDLNIFWVYLLQHCSNKFFIDLSKREISKYQSYCLTEWKWSPARMRRVKSTLSSLSNYVENMLDDEFEGYRPIIRKIENPTNEKVLEKTVLEDEQLEKLLNILVEKEQYDKACMLSMAMNNGRRKSELPRFKVSYFDDKNIIYGSLYKTPEKIKTKGRGSRGKMLTVYTLVKPFKPYFDLWMNYRKENNIESEWLFPKKTPNGYVDEPMSSKTLDSWADSFSKILGVDFYWHSMR
;
A
#
# COMPACT_ATOMS: atom_id res chain seq x y z
N MET A 1 3.32 4.91 -20.05
CA MET A 1 4.28 3.79 -19.83
C MET A 1 4.49 3.61 -18.32
N GLY A 2 4.13 2.44 -17.79
CA GLY A 2 4.32 2.13 -16.38
C GLY A 2 5.79 2.27 -15.96
N ARG A 3 6.00 2.77 -14.75
CA ARG A 3 7.33 2.99 -14.17
C ARG A 3 8.08 1.65 -14.10
N LYS A 4 9.22 1.51 -14.76
CA LYS A 4 10.11 0.36 -14.55
C LYS A 4 10.60 0.41 -13.10
N VAL A 5 10.14 -0.52 -12.27
CA VAL A 5 10.64 -0.70 -10.90
C VAL A 5 12.03 -1.30 -11.00
N GLN A 6 13.04 -0.58 -10.55
CA GLN A 6 14.40 -1.10 -10.47
C GLN A 6 14.49 -1.97 -9.21
N HIS A 7 14.64 -3.28 -9.42
CA HIS A 7 14.88 -4.23 -8.33
C HIS A 7 16.38 -4.35 -8.11
N ASN A 8 16.87 -3.80 -7.00
CA ASN A 8 18.24 -3.99 -6.58
C ASN A 8 18.27 -5.14 -5.57
N ASN A 9 18.93 -6.24 -5.88
CA ASN A 9 19.20 -7.32 -4.93
C ASN A 9 20.32 -6.88 -3.98
N ILE A 10 19.98 -6.05 -3.01
CA ILE A 10 20.95 -5.44 -2.07
C ILE A 10 21.21 -6.38 -0.88
N THR A 11 20.21 -7.15 -0.49
CA THR A 11 20.26 -8.01 0.69
C THR A 11 20.23 -9.48 0.31
N SER A 12 21.03 -10.30 1.00
CA SER A 12 20.93 -11.76 0.97
C SER A 12 21.10 -12.32 2.40
N PRO A 13 20.68 -13.56 2.67
CA PRO A 13 20.89 -14.18 3.97
C PRO A 13 22.35 -14.21 4.39
N GLU A 14 23.28 -14.44 3.45
CA GLU A 14 24.71 -14.49 3.67
C GLU A 14 25.29 -13.13 4.08
N LEU A 15 24.80 -12.04 3.46
CA LEU A 15 25.20 -10.68 3.82
C LEU A 15 24.64 -10.28 5.19
N LEU A 16 23.39 -10.61 5.46
CA LEU A 16 22.76 -10.30 6.74
C LEU A 16 23.41 -11.05 7.90
N ALA A 17 23.91 -12.28 7.67
CA ALA A 17 24.64 -13.03 8.66
C ALA A 17 26.02 -12.40 9.04
N GLN A 18 26.55 -11.50 8.24
CA GLN A 18 27.81 -10.80 8.47
C GLN A 18 27.61 -9.41 9.09
N VAL A 19 26.37 -8.94 9.18
CA VAL A 19 26.06 -7.64 9.80
C VAL A 19 26.37 -7.68 11.28
N ASN A 20 26.84 -6.56 11.84
CA ASN A 20 27.06 -6.40 13.27
C ASN A 20 25.84 -6.90 14.07
N PRO A 21 26.00 -7.90 14.95
CA PRO A 21 24.89 -8.45 15.73
C PRO A 21 24.11 -7.41 16.53
N GLU A 22 24.77 -6.37 17.07
CA GLU A 22 24.12 -5.28 17.81
C GLU A 22 23.12 -4.51 16.91
N ASN A 23 23.40 -4.34 15.62
CA ASN A 23 22.48 -3.72 14.68
C ASN A 23 21.24 -4.60 14.41
N ILE A 24 21.45 -5.92 14.33
CA ILE A 24 20.34 -6.87 14.14
C ILE A 24 19.45 -6.90 15.37
N GLU A 25 20.05 -6.96 16.57
CA GLU A 25 19.33 -6.94 17.85
C GLU A 25 18.54 -5.64 18.00
N LEU A 26 19.16 -4.47 17.86
CA LEU A 26 18.52 -3.16 17.90
C LEU A 26 17.35 -3.07 16.90
N GLY A 27 17.54 -3.59 15.68
CA GLY A 27 16.51 -3.62 14.67
C GLY A 27 15.31 -4.47 15.10
N ASN A 28 15.53 -5.64 15.67
CA ASN A 28 14.49 -6.54 16.15
C ASN A 28 13.72 -5.94 17.33
N ASP A 29 14.40 -5.38 18.31
CA ASP A 29 13.80 -4.70 19.47
C ASP A 29 12.92 -3.53 19.04
N PHE A 30 13.40 -2.75 18.09
CA PHE A 30 12.59 -1.68 17.49
C PHE A 30 11.33 -2.21 16.79
N LEU A 31 11.43 -3.31 16.03
CA LEU A 31 10.27 -3.91 15.38
C LEU A 31 9.28 -4.50 16.39
N ASP A 32 9.77 -5.07 17.50
CA ASP A 32 8.94 -5.57 18.61
C ASP A 32 8.26 -4.41 19.36
N TYR A 33 8.98 -3.32 19.59
CA TYR A 33 8.36 -2.09 20.09
C TYR A 33 7.24 -1.60 19.18
N LEU A 34 7.43 -1.60 17.85
CA LEU A 34 6.37 -1.22 16.91
C LEU A 34 5.15 -2.15 16.97
N ARG A 35 5.36 -3.45 17.25
CA ARG A 35 4.27 -4.41 17.51
C ARG A 35 3.53 -4.09 18.80
N SER A 36 4.26 -3.75 19.87
CA SER A 36 3.67 -3.41 21.17
C SER A 36 2.78 -2.18 21.13
N ILE A 37 3.09 -1.21 20.27
CA ILE A 37 2.27 0.00 20.05
C ILE A 37 1.28 -0.16 18.89
N ASP A 38 0.96 -1.38 18.51
CA ASP A 38 -0.06 -1.75 17.52
C ASP A 38 0.16 -1.11 16.13
N ARG A 39 1.41 -1.04 15.64
CA ARG A 39 1.65 -0.62 14.24
C ARG A 39 1.18 -1.68 13.26
N SER A 40 0.75 -1.25 12.06
CA SER A 40 0.28 -2.18 11.05
C SER A 40 1.39 -3.13 10.58
N SER A 41 1.06 -4.41 10.35
CA SER A 41 2.00 -5.42 9.85
C SER A 41 2.75 -4.98 8.60
N SER A 42 2.06 -4.31 7.67
CA SER A 42 2.68 -3.77 6.45
C SER A 42 3.71 -2.66 6.72
N THR A 43 3.54 -1.88 7.81
CA THR A 43 4.54 -0.87 8.21
C THR A 43 5.76 -1.56 8.81
N ILE A 44 5.54 -2.56 9.68
CA ILE A 44 6.61 -3.33 10.33
C ILE A 44 7.44 -4.06 9.27
N GLU A 45 6.78 -4.74 8.32
CA GLU A 45 7.44 -5.41 7.20
C GLU A 45 8.27 -4.42 6.35
N ALA A 46 7.70 -3.28 5.99
CA ALA A 46 8.41 -2.25 5.22
C ALA A 46 9.64 -1.71 5.97
N TYR A 47 9.53 -1.53 7.29
CA TYR A 47 10.64 -1.07 8.13
C TYR A 47 11.72 -2.14 8.24
N SER A 48 11.35 -3.41 8.41
CA SER A 48 12.30 -4.52 8.40
C SER A 48 13.13 -4.56 7.11
N TYR A 49 12.49 -4.44 5.94
CA TYR A 49 13.21 -4.36 4.66
C TYR A 49 14.13 -3.16 4.56
N ASP A 50 13.69 -1.99 5.00
CA ASP A 50 14.50 -0.78 4.95
C ASP A 50 15.73 -0.89 5.88
N LEU A 51 15.56 -1.46 7.07
CA LEU A 51 16.66 -1.70 8.01
C LEU A 51 17.66 -2.70 7.44
N ASN A 52 17.22 -3.84 6.92
CA ASN A 52 18.11 -4.84 6.32
C ASN A 52 18.97 -4.24 5.19
N ILE A 53 18.39 -3.38 4.35
CA ILE A 53 19.14 -2.67 3.31
C ILE A 53 20.18 -1.74 3.93
N PHE A 54 19.80 -1.03 4.99
CA PHE A 54 20.71 -0.11 5.66
C PHE A 54 21.85 -0.84 6.38
N TRP A 55 21.56 -1.97 7.05
CA TRP A 55 22.57 -2.80 7.70
C TRP A 55 23.61 -3.34 6.71
N VAL A 56 23.18 -3.81 5.54
CA VAL A 56 24.12 -4.24 4.49
C VAL A 56 24.95 -3.08 3.98
N TYR A 57 24.40 -1.87 3.87
CA TYR A 57 25.20 -0.69 3.55
C TYR A 57 26.27 -0.40 4.63
N LEU A 58 25.92 -0.50 5.92
CA LEU A 58 26.90 -0.31 6.99
C LEU A 58 28.00 -1.36 6.95
N LEU A 59 27.67 -2.62 6.70
CA LEU A 59 28.64 -3.70 6.51
C LEU A 59 29.65 -3.36 5.42
N GLN A 60 29.15 -2.91 4.26
CA GLN A 60 29.99 -2.72 3.07
C GLN A 60 30.74 -1.38 3.03
N HIS A 61 30.20 -0.32 3.64
CA HIS A 61 30.69 1.05 3.44
C HIS A 61 31.02 1.82 4.71
N CYS A 62 30.67 1.27 5.89
CA CYS A 62 30.88 1.93 7.18
C CYS A 62 31.61 1.03 8.19
N SER A 63 32.44 0.09 7.73
CA SER A 63 33.19 -0.85 8.59
C SER A 63 32.31 -1.60 9.59
N ASN A 64 31.08 -1.93 9.18
CA ASN A 64 30.09 -2.65 9.99
C ASN A 64 29.81 -2.00 11.36
N LYS A 65 29.88 -0.67 11.43
CA LYS A 65 29.68 0.10 12.67
C LYS A 65 28.30 -0.14 13.28
N PHE A 66 28.23 -0.03 14.60
CA PHE A 66 26.99 0.02 15.31
C PHE A 66 26.21 1.32 14.98
N PHE A 67 24.89 1.26 14.93
CA PHE A 67 24.03 2.38 14.56
C PHE A 67 24.24 3.63 15.40
N ILE A 68 24.49 3.43 16.72
CA ILE A 68 24.67 4.51 17.70
C ILE A 68 25.91 5.36 17.39
N ASP A 69 26.96 4.72 16.84
CA ASP A 69 28.27 5.35 16.58
C ASP A 69 28.33 6.08 15.24
N LEU A 70 27.22 6.11 14.51
CA LEU A 70 27.20 6.75 13.20
C LEU A 70 27.23 8.27 13.30
N SER A 71 28.04 8.87 12.44
CA SER A 71 28.10 10.31 12.26
C SER A 71 27.05 10.79 11.24
N LYS A 72 26.68 12.08 11.32
CA LYS A 72 25.86 12.72 10.28
C LYS A 72 26.47 12.60 8.87
N ARG A 73 27.82 12.60 8.79
CA ARG A 73 28.53 12.47 7.52
C ARG A 73 28.31 11.10 6.88
N GLU A 74 28.30 10.02 7.66
CA GLU A 74 28.03 8.67 7.16
C GLU A 74 26.59 8.52 6.68
N ILE A 75 25.64 9.06 7.40
CA ILE A 75 24.22 9.05 6.98
C ILE A 75 24.02 9.90 5.71
N SER A 76 24.69 11.05 5.60
CA SER A 76 24.65 11.87 4.38
C SER A 76 25.25 11.12 3.17
N LYS A 77 26.35 10.37 3.37
CA LYS A 77 26.94 9.51 2.34
C LYS A 77 25.99 8.38 1.94
N TYR A 78 25.29 7.75 2.89
CA TYR A 78 24.24 6.77 2.60
C TYR A 78 23.16 7.34 1.69
N GLN A 79 22.63 8.53 2.05
CA GLN A 79 21.61 9.21 1.23
C GLN A 79 22.14 9.47 -0.19
N SER A 80 23.37 9.98 -0.33
CA SER A 80 23.99 10.22 -1.62
C SER A 80 24.13 8.90 -2.41
N TYR A 81 24.67 7.86 -1.81
CA TYR A 81 24.87 6.55 -2.41
C TYR A 81 23.55 5.93 -2.92
N CYS A 82 22.48 6.02 -2.14
CA CYS A 82 21.17 5.55 -2.56
C CYS A 82 20.67 6.27 -3.83
N LEU A 83 20.95 7.57 -3.94
CA LEU A 83 20.51 8.37 -5.09
C LEU A 83 21.40 8.19 -6.32
N THR A 84 22.73 8.11 -6.14
CA THR A 84 23.70 8.07 -7.25
C THR A 84 23.98 6.66 -7.75
N GLU A 85 24.22 5.71 -6.84
CA GLU A 85 24.60 4.32 -7.21
C GLU A 85 23.37 3.43 -7.39
N TRP A 86 22.48 3.41 -6.39
CA TRP A 86 21.26 2.62 -6.47
C TRP A 86 20.15 3.27 -7.31
N LYS A 87 20.35 4.52 -7.75
CA LYS A 87 19.40 5.28 -8.60
C LYS A 87 17.99 5.35 -7.98
N TRP A 88 17.92 5.41 -6.66
CA TRP A 88 16.62 5.52 -5.99
C TRP A 88 15.97 6.87 -6.28
N SER A 89 14.64 6.85 -6.34
CA SER A 89 13.90 8.11 -6.40
C SER A 89 13.99 8.86 -5.06
N PRO A 90 13.94 10.20 -5.09
CA PRO A 90 13.86 11.01 -3.87
C PRO A 90 12.75 10.57 -2.92
N ALA A 91 11.60 10.15 -3.45
CA ALA A 91 10.47 9.66 -2.66
C ALA A 91 10.81 8.36 -1.90
N ARG A 92 11.55 7.41 -2.53
CA ARG A 92 12.01 6.19 -1.85
C ARG A 92 13.01 6.53 -0.75
N MET A 93 13.98 7.39 -1.04
CA MET A 93 14.98 7.79 -0.04
C MET A 93 14.34 8.47 1.17
N ARG A 94 13.35 9.35 0.96
CA ARG A 94 12.58 9.99 2.03
C ARG A 94 11.84 8.97 2.89
N ARG A 95 11.27 7.92 2.28
CA ARG A 95 10.59 6.83 3.01
C ARG A 95 11.57 6.06 3.89
N VAL A 96 12.70 5.64 3.35
CA VAL A 96 13.73 4.92 4.11
C VAL A 96 14.27 5.78 5.23
N LYS A 97 14.53 7.07 4.97
CA LYS A 97 14.94 8.01 6.01
C LYS A 97 13.90 8.15 7.13
N SER A 98 12.61 8.04 6.81
CA SER A 98 11.56 8.02 7.83
C SER A 98 11.67 6.78 8.74
N THR A 99 12.02 5.61 8.19
CA THR A 99 12.30 4.40 8.97
C THR A 99 13.48 4.61 9.92
N LEU A 100 14.61 5.13 9.39
CA LEU A 100 15.80 5.40 10.19
C LEU A 100 15.56 6.47 11.26
N SER A 101 14.76 7.50 10.96
CA SER A 101 14.36 8.51 11.95
C SER A 101 13.49 7.89 13.05
N SER A 102 12.61 6.95 12.71
CA SER A 102 11.79 6.25 13.70
C SER A 102 12.63 5.37 14.60
N LEU A 103 13.62 4.65 14.06
CA LEU A 103 14.60 3.90 14.86
C LEU A 103 15.40 4.84 15.77
N SER A 104 15.92 5.94 15.22
CA SER A 104 16.69 6.93 15.99
C SER A 104 15.90 7.54 17.15
N ASN A 105 14.58 7.79 16.93
CA ASN A 105 13.69 8.26 17.99
C ASN A 105 13.38 7.15 19.02
N TYR A 106 13.36 5.88 18.61
CA TYR A 106 13.21 4.76 19.52
C TYR A 106 14.41 4.68 20.46
N VAL A 107 15.63 4.78 19.93
CA VAL A 107 16.85 4.83 20.76
C VAL A 107 16.81 6.01 21.73
N GLU A 108 16.48 7.22 21.25
CA GLU A 108 16.43 8.45 22.07
C GLU A 108 15.42 8.36 23.21
N ASN A 109 14.29 7.67 23.03
CA ASN A 109 13.17 7.75 23.98
C ASN A 109 12.91 6.45 24.76
N MET A 110 13.45 5.32 24.31
CA MET A 110 13.18 4.01 24.91
C MET A 110 14.45 3.33 25.43
N LEU A 111 15.63 3.75 24.95
CA LEU A 111 16.93 3.22 25.35
C LEU A 111 17.85 4.34 25.86
N ASP A 112 17.26 5.39 26.43
CA ASP A 112 17.99 6.56 26.94
C ASP A 112 18.83 6.23 28.20
N ASP A 113 18.45 5.23 28.96
CA ASP A 113 19.17 4.67 30.08
C ASP A 113 20.39 3.80 29.66
N GLU A 114 20.30 3.16 28.48
CA GLU A 114 21.37 2.34 27.93
C GLU A 114 22.38 3.17 27.11
N PHE A 115 21.89 4.14 26.35
CA PHE A 115 22.69 4.99 25.46
C PHE A 115 22.67 6.46 25.91
N GLU A 116 23.17 6.71 27.10
CA GLU A 116 23.27 8.07 27.65
C GLU A 116 23.93 9.05 26.67
N GLY A 117 23.27 10.18 26.42
CA GLY A 117 23.77 11.23 25.53
C GLY A 117 23.62 10.94 24.04
N TYR A 118 22.94 9.86 23.63
CA TYR A 118 22.61 9.64 22.24
C TYR A 118 21.81 10.84 21.66
N ARG A 119 22.19 11.27 20.47
CA ARG A 119 21.51 12.39 19.79
C ARG A 119 21.01 11.94 18.44
N PRO A 120 19.70 12.05 18.15
CA PRO A 120 19.14 11.65 16.87
C PRO A 120 19.64 12.53 15.74
N ILE A 121 20.59 11.99 14.98
CA ILE A 121 21.27 12.70 13.90
C ILE A 121 20.47 12.68 12.59
N ILE A 122 19.64 11.65 12.37
CA ILE A 122 18.93 11.38 11.11
C ILE A 122 18.03 12.56 10.73
N ARG A 123 17.26 13.09 11.68
CA ARG A 123 16.31 14.20 11.46
C ARG A 123 17.00 15.53 11.08
N LYS A 124 18.31 15.64 11.36
CA LYS A 124 19.09 16.86 11.06
C LYS A 124 19.63 16.90 9.64
N ILE A 125 19.49 15.82 8.89
CA ILE A 125 19.93 15.74 7.51
C ILE A 125 18.76 16.14 6.62
N GLU A 126 19.00 17.02 5.67
CA GLU A 126 17.96 17.46 4.74
C GLU A 126 17.48 16.32 3.84
N ASN A 127 16.20 16.35 3.51
CA ASN A 127 15.63 15.43 2.57
C ASN A 127 16.00 15.81 1.14
N PRO A 128 16.20 14.84 0.24
CA PRO A 128 16.38 15.16 -1.17
C PRO A 128 15.13 15.88 -1.71
N THR A 129 15.34 16.81 -2.64
CA THR A 129 14.24 17.53 -3.29
C THR A 129 13.27 16.55 -3.94
N ASN A 130 11.97 16.78 -3.73
CA ASN A 130 10.95 15.92 -4.30
C ASN A 130 10.50 16.51 -5.65
N GLU A 131 11.03 16.00 -6.73
CA GLU A 131 10.53 16.33 -8.05
C GLU A 131 9.21 15.57 -8.29
N LYS A 132 8.21 16.26 -8.81
CA LYS A 132 6.97 15.63 -9.26
C LYS A 132 7.29 14.78 -10.50
N VAL A 133 7.49 13.48 -10.30
CA VAL A 133 7.87 12.53 -11.35
C VAL A 133 6.67 12.11 -12.22
N LEU A 134 5.44 12.33 -11.74
CA LEU A 134 4.21 11.95 -12.43
C LEU A 134 3.24 13.14 -12.43
N GLU A 135 2.84 13.55 -13.60
CA GLU A 135 1.57 14.25 -13.75
C GLU A 135 0.46 13.25 -13.40
N LYS A 136 -0.45 13.67 -12.53
CA LYS A 136 -1.61 12.84 -12.23
C LYS A 136 -2.49 12.79 -13.47
N THR A 137 -2.68 11.60 -14.02
CA THR A 137 -3.71 11.41 -15.06
C THR A 137 -5.05 11.70 -14.43
N VAL A 138 -5.74 12.71 -14.94
CA VAL A 138 -7.15 12.94 -14.69
C VAL A 138 -7.90 12.26 -15.83
N LEU A 139 -8.78 11.33 -15.49
CA LEU A 139 -9.61 10.63 -16.47
C LEU A 139 -10.92 11.42 -16.63
N GLU A 140 -11.28 11.70 -17.85
CA GLU A 140 -12.56 12.32 -18.19
C GLU A 140 -13.71 11.31 -18.07
N ASP A 141 -14.93 11.80 -17.84
CA ASP A 141 -16.09 10.94 -17.64
C ASP A 141 -16.35 10.06 -18.87
N GLU A 142 -16.16 10.59 -20.10
CA GLU A 142 -16.30 9.83 -21.35
C GLU A 142 -15.31 8.67 -21.45
N GLN A 143 -14.09 8.83 -20.92
CA GLN A 143 -13.10 7.76 -20.90
C GLN A 143 -13.51 6.64 -19.93
N LEU A 144 -14.07 7.00 -18.79
CA LEU A 144 -14.57 6.04 -17.81
C LEU A 144 -15.81 5.30 -18.28
N GLU A 145 -16.76 5.99 -18.93
CA GLU A 145 -17.92 5.38 -19.56
C GLU A 145 -17.52 4.43 -20.69
N LYS A 146 -16.59 4.84 -21.55
CA LYS A 146 -16.03 3.97 -22.60
C LYS A 146 -15.40 2.72 -22.02
N LEU A 147 -14.63 2.86 -20.94
CA LEU A 147 -14.02 1.72 -20.26
C LEU A 147 -15.07 0.77 -19.71
N LEU A 148 -16.12 1.30 -19.04
CA LEU A 148 -17.21 0.49 -18.50
C LEU A 148 -17.94 -0.27 -19.62
N ASN A 149 -18.24 0.37 -20.72
CA ASN A 149 -18.90 -0.26 -21.88
C ASN A 149 -18.06 -1.40 -22.46
N ILE A 150 -16.75 -1.18 -22.66
CA ILE A 150 -15.82 -2.22 -23.14
C ILE A 150 -15.74 -3.40 -22.16
N LEU A 151 -15.77 -3.14 -20.84
CA LEU A 151 -15.76 -4.21 -19.85
C LEU A 151 -17.05 -5.03 -19.89
N VAL A 152 -18.20 -4.39 -20.08
CA VAL A 152 -19.51 -5.07 -20.23
C VAL A 152 -19.54 -5.88 -21.52
N GLU A 153 -19.13 -5.32 -22.66
CA GLU A 153 -19.06 -6.03 -23.96
C GLU A 153 -18.15 -7.28 -23.90
N LYS A 154 -17.11 -7.25 -23.05
CA LYS A 154 -16.20 -8.37 -22.83
C LYS A 154 -16.65 -9.30 -21.69
N GLU A 155 -17.85 -9.13 -21.17
CA GLU A 155 -18.41 -9.90 -20.06
C GLU A 155 -17.53 -9.90 -18.80
N GLN A 156 -16.71 -8.84 -18.62
CA GLN A 156 -15.87 -8.64 -17.44
C GLN A 156 -16.65 -7.89 -16.36
N TYR A 157 -17.79 -8.47 -15.96
CA TYR A 157 -18.78 -7.82 -15.08
C TYR A 157 -18.22 -7.54 -13.66
N ASP A 158 -17.31 -8.38 -13.17
CA ASP A 158 -16.60 -8.16 -11.91
C ASP A 158 -15.77 -6.85 -11.96
N LYS A 159 -15.07 -6.61 -13.06
CA LYS A 159 -14.26 -5.41 -13.25
C LYS A 159 -15.12 -4.17 -13.47
N ALA A 160 -16.21 -4.29 -14.23
CA ALA A 160 -17.16 -3.20 -14.45
C ALA A 160 -17.84 -2.79 -13.13
N CYS A 161 -18.29 -3.76 -12.34
CA CYS A 161 -18.89 -3.54 -11.01
C CYS A 161 -17.88 -2.88 -10.06
N MET A 162 -16.64 -3.37 -9.97
CA MET A 162 -15.61 -2.80 -9.14
C MET A 162 -15.26 -1.36 -9.53
N LEU A 163 -15.12 -1.09 -10.85
CA LEU A 163 -14.82 0.25 -11.34
C LEU A 163 -15.95 1.21 -11.01
N SER A 164 -17.19 0.84 -11.33
CA SER A 164 -18.38 1.64 -11.02
C SER A 164 -18.48 1.89 -9.51
N MET A 165 -18.25 0.87 -8.66
CA MET A 165 -18.25 1.04 -7.21
C MET A 165 -17.17 2.04 -6.77
N ALA A 166 -15.96 1.97 -7.30
CA ALA A 166 -14.87 2.87 -6.95
C ALA A 166 -15.18 4.32 -7.30
N MET A 167 -15.77 4.56 -8.49
CA MET A 167 -16.21 5.88 -8.94
C MET A 167 -17.30 6.47 -8.02
N ASN A 168 -18.16 5.63 -7.47
CA ASN A 168 -19.37 6.06 -6.76
C ASN A 168 -19.26 6.04 -5.23
N ASN A 169 -18.14 5.57 -4.67
CA ASN A 169 -17.91 5.57 -3.20
C ASN A 169 -16.60 6.24 -2.76
N GLY A 170 -15.70 6.56 -3.69
CA GLY A 170 -14.44 7.25 -3.42
C GLY A 170 -13.51 6.52 -2.43
N ARG A 171 -13.54 5.17 -2.40
CA ARG A 171 -12.71 4.38 -1.47
C ARG A 171 -11.31 4.13 -1.99
N ARG A 172 -10.40 3.84 -1.06
CA ARG A 172 -9.03 3.45 -1.42
C ARG A 172 -9.03 2.06 -2.03
N LYS A 173 -8.10 1.81 -2.94
CA LYS A 173 -7.89 0.49 -3.57
C LYS A 173 -7.94 -0.68 -2.56
N SER A 174 -7.26 -0.56 -1.42
CA SER A 174 -7.23 -1.60 -0.39
C SER A 174 -8.54 -1.78 0.39
N GLU A 175 -9.50 -0.87 0.24
CA GLU A 175 -10.80 -0.90 0.92
C GLU A 175 -11.87 -1.56 0.03
N LEU A 176 -11.73 -1.47 -1.31
CA LEU A 176 -12.71 -1.95 -2.28
C LEU A 176 -13.04 -3.45 -2.17
N PRO A 177 -12.07 -4.37 -1.95
CA PRO A 177 -12.38 -5.79 -1.84
C PRO A 177 -13.19 -6.18 -0.58
N ARG A 178 -13.34 -5.27 0.38
CA ARG A 178 -13.95 -5.56 1.69
C ARG A 178 -15.47 -5.38 1.72
N PHE A 179 -16.07 -5.16 0.59
CA PHE A 179 -17.52 -5.01 0.50
C PHE A 179 -18.19 -6.39 0.38
N LYS A 180 -19.31 -6.54 1.10
CA LYS A 180 -20.17 -7.73 1.04
C LYS A 180 -21.37 -7.47 0.13
N VAL A 181 -21.91 -8.54 -0.43
CA VAL A 181 -23.12 -8.48 -1.26
C VAL A 181 -24.27 -7.84 -0.49
N SER A 182 -24.46 -8.24 0.75
CA SER A 182 -25.56 -7.74 1.62
C SER A 182 -25.52 -6.23 1.91
N TYR A 183 -24.39 -5.55 1.62
CA TYR A 183 -24.32 -4.10 1.80
C TYR A 183 -25.16 -3.34 0.76
N PHE A 184 -25.46 -3.99 -0.36
CA PHE A 184 -26.18 -3.42 -1.50
C PHE A 184 -27.63 -3.94 -1.60
N ASP A 185 -28.18 -4.47 -0.49
CA ASP A 185 -29.62 -4.74 -0.36
C ASP A 185 -30.42 -3.43 -0.39
N ASP A 186 -31.60 -3.44 -1.00
CA ASP A 186 -32.45 -2.25 -1.11
C ASP A 186 -32.85 -1.67 0.26
N LYS A 187 -32.92 -2.51 1.32
CA LYS A 187 -33.15 -2.06 2.72
C LYS A 187 -32.04 -1.13 3.27
N ASN A 188 -30.88 -1.14 2.65
CA ASN A 188 -29.75 -0.29 3.02
C ASN A 188 -29.74 1.04 2.26
N ILE A 189 -30.73 1.29 1.40
CA ILE A 189 -30.88 2.56 0.68
C ILE A 189 -31.42 3.61 1.64
N ILE A 190 -30.70 4.73 1.71
CA ILE A 190 -31.13 5.93 2.43
C ILE A 190 -31.33 7.08 1.45
N TYR A 191 -32.27 7.96 1.76
CA TYR A 191 -32.64 9.12 0.93
C TYR A 191 -32.94 8.76 -0.53
N GLY A 192 -33.32 7.51 -0.81
CA GLY A 192 -33.62 7.01 -2.16
C GLY A 192 -32.43 7.00 -3.15
N SER A 193 -31.23 7.36 -2.72
CA SER A 193 -30.09 7.60 -3.61
C SER A 193 -28.74 7.01 -3.18
N LEU A 194 -28.63 6.55 -1.92
CA LEU A 194 -27.37 6.10 -1.33
C LEU A 194 -27.52 4.74 -0.67
N TYR A 195 -26.71 3.77 -1.03
CA TYR A 195 -26.45 2.62 -0.19
C TYR A 195 -25.60 3.06 1.01
N LYS A 196 -26.04 2.73 2.21
CA LYS A 196 -25.28 2.90 3.46
C LYS A 196 -24.87 1.52 3.97
N THR A 197 -23.57 1.29 4.18
CA THR A 197 -23.14 0.00 4.75
C THR A 197 -23.75 -0.23 6.13
N PRO A 198 -24.34 -1.42 6.39
CA PRO A 198 -24.96 -1.74 7.68
C PRO A 198 -23.93 -1.85 8.80
N GLU A 199 -22.71 -2.20 8.47
CA GLU A 199 -21.57 -2.24 9.38
C GLU A 199 -20.43 -1.32 8.92
N LYS A 200 -19.55 -0.97 9.86
CA LYS A 200 -18.40 -0.13 9.56
C LYS A 200 -17.32 -0.95 8.84
N ILE A 201 -16.76 -0.39 7.79
CA ILE A 201 -15.66 -1.00 7.04
C ILE A 201 -14.32 -0.48 7.58
N LYS A 202 -13.35 -1.38 7.74
CA LYS A 202 -11.97 -1.04 8.08
C LYS A 202 -11.33 -0.22 6.98
N THR A 203 -10.87 0.97 7.34
CA THR A 203 -10.16 1.88 6.45
C THR A 203 -8.73 2.13 6.96
N LYS A 204 -7.91 2.84 6.17
CA LYS A 204 -6.56 3.20 6.60
C LYS A 204 -6.64 4.10 7.85
N GLY A 205 -5.94 3.69 8.91
CA GLY A 205 -5.82 4.42 10.18
C GLY A 205 -4.57 3.98 10.93
N ARG A 206 -4.34 4.55 12.11
CA ARG A 206 -3.28 4.06 13.00
C ARG A 206 -3.69 2.71 13.59
N GLY A 207 -2.70 1.86 13.84
CA GLY A 207 -2.87 0.56 14.44
C GLY A 207 -3.34 -0.54 13.49
N SER A 208 -3.37 -1.76 13.98
CA SER A 208 -3.81 -2.96 13.26
C SER A 208 -5.30 -2.92 12.93
N ARG A 209 -6.11 -2.31 13.82
CA ARG A 209 -7.56 -2.17 13.64
C ARG A 209 -7.92 -1.13 12.58
N GLY A 210 -7.03 -0.15 12.27
CA GLY A 210 -7.34 0.95 11.37
C GLY A 210 -8.47 1.83 11.88
N LYS A 211 -9.07 2.63 10.98
CA LYS A 211 -10.27 3.42 11.28
C LYS A 211 -11.49 2.71 10.69
N MET A 212 -12.50 2.50 11.51
CA MET A 212 -13.78 1.89 11.10
C MET A 212 -14.77 2.97 10.69
N LEU A 213 -15.23 2.97 9.44
CA LEU A 213 -16.14 3.97 8.88
C LEU A 213 -17.34 3.34 8.20
N THR A 214 -18.49 3.97 8.34
CA THR A 214 -19.65 3.76 7.47
C THR A 214 -19.32 4.32 6.08
N VAL A 215 -19.70 3.59 5.03
CA VAL A 215 -19.47 3.96 3.65
C VAL A 215 -20.77 4.14 2.91
N TYR A 216 -20.79 5.09 2.00
CA TYR A 216 -21.93 5.40 1.14
C TYR A 216 -21.53 5.16 -0.31
N THR A 217 -22.45 4.61 -1.11
CA THR A 217 -22.29 4.38 -2.55
C THR A 217 -23.53 4.91 -3.26
N LEU A 218 -23.35 5.69 -4.33
CA LEU A 218 -24.45 6.19 -5.15
C LEU A 218 -25.19 5.03 -5.82
N VAL A 219 -26.52 4.96 -5.65
CA VAL A 219 -27.36 3.87 -6.16
C VAL A 219 -27.40 3.89 -7.68
N LYS A 220 -27.90 5.00 -8.26
CA LYS A 220 -28.24 5.09 -9.69
C LYS A 220 -27.10 4.72 -10.62
N PRO A 221 -25.87 5.26 -10.48
CA PRO A 221 -24.77 4.93 -11.40
C PRO A 221 -24.09 3.59 -11.10
N PHE A 222 -24.25 3.03 -9.89
CA PHE A 222 -23.63 1.77 -9.48
C PHE A 222 -24.50 0.54 -9.78
N LYS A 223 -25.81 0.63 -9.51
CA LYS A 223 -26.71 -0.52 -9.52
C LYS A 223 -26.71 -1.31 -10.85
N PRO A 224 -26.68 -0.71 -12.04
CA PRO A 224 -26.67 -1.47 -13.31
C PRO A 224 -25.51 -2.45 -13.40
N TYR A 225 -24.30 -2.06 -12.99
CA TYR A 225 -23.11 -2.90 -13.02
C TYR A 225 -23.08 -3.94 -11.89
N PHE A 226 -23.67 -3.58 -10.75
CA PHE A 226 -23.89 -4.53 -9.66
C PHE A 226 -24.84 -5.66 -10.10
N ASP A 227 -25.97 -5.33 -10.72
CA ASP A 227 -26.96 -6.31 -11.17
C ASP A 227 -26.37 -7.26 -12.24
N LEU A 228 -25.58 -6.74 -13.20
CA LEU A 228 -24.86 -7.57 -14.18
C LEU A 228 -23.92 -8.57 -13.49
N TRP A 229 -23.14 -8.10 -12.52
CA TRP A 229 -22.23 -8.97 -11.77
C TRP A 229 -22.99 -10.00 -10.94
N MET A 230 -24.07 -9.63 -10.28
CA MET A 230 -24.89 -10.55 -9.50
C MET A 230 -25.57 -11.62 -10.34
N ASN A 231 -26.05 -11.27 -11.54
CA ASN A 231 -26.59 -12.23 -12.51
C ASN A 231 -25.51 -13.22 -12.97
N TYR A 232 -24.33 -12.74 -13.34
CA TYR A 232 -23.19 -13.58 -13.69
C TYR A 232 -22.81 -14.53 -12.55
N ARG A 233 -22.77 -14.04 -11.31
CA ARG A 233 -22.50 -14.87 -10.14
C ARG A 233 -23.51 -16.00 -9.99
N LYS A 234 -24.79 -15.70 -10.17
CA LYS A 234 -25.89 -16.67 -10.09
C LYS A 234 -25.75 -17.75 -11.17
N GLU A 235 -25.50 -17.35 -12.41
CA GLU A 235 -25.33 -18.27 -13.55
C GLU A 235 -24.11 -19.17 -13.40
N ASN A 236 -23.06 -18.71 -12.75
CA ASN A 236 -21.80 -19.44 -12.56
C ASN A 236 -21.66 -20.06 -11.16
N ASN A 237 -22.74 -20.09 -10.35
CA ASN A 237 -22.75 -20.67 -9.01
C ASN A 237 -21.62 -20.11 -8.09
N ILE A 238 -21.40 -18.80 -8.15
CA ILE A 238 -20.38 -18.13 -7.30
C ILE A 238 -21.02 -17.79 -5.96
N GLU A 239 -20.87 -18.65 -4.99
CA GLU A 239 -21.35 -18.48 -3.62
C GLU A 239 -20.25 -17.85 -2.76
N SER A 240 -20.51 -16.67 -2.21
CA SER A 240 -19.62 -15.97 -1.28
C SER A 240 -20.35 -14.77 -0.68
N GLU A 241 -20.09 -14.46 0.58
CA GLU A 241 -20.58 -13.21 1.20
C GLU A 241 -19.91 -11.98 0.61
N TRP A 242 -18.68 -12.13 0.10
CA TRP A 242 -17.90 -11.02 -0.46
C TRP A 242 -18.41 -10.65 -1.85
N LEU A 243 -18.57 -9.35 -2.10
CA LEU A 243 -18.97 -8.87 -3.42
C LEU A 243 -17.94 -9.28 -4.49
N PHE A 244 -16.67 -9.24 -4.14
CA PHE A 244 -15.56 -9.65 -5.01
C PHE A 244 -14.76 -10.77 -4.34
N PRO A 245 -15.18 -12.03 -4.50
CA PRO A 245 -14.50 -13.17 -3.93
C PRO A 245 -13.16 -13.43 -4.62
N LYS A 246 -12.26 -14.06 -3.90
CA LYS A 246 -10.94 -14.45 -4.40
C LYS A 246 -11.09 -15.59 -5.42
N LYS A 247 -10.54 -15.37 -6.62
CA LYS A 247 -10.46 -16.40 -7.67
C LYS A 247 -9.18 -17.19 -7.54
N THR A 248 -9.31 -18.52 -7.59
CA THR A 248 -8.21 -19.48 -7.60
C THR A 248 -8.27 -20.32 -8.89
N PRO A 249 -7.25 -21.12 -9.22
CA PRO A 249 -7.33 -22.08 -10.34
C PRO A 249 -8.51 -23.06 -10.26
N ASN A 250 -8.97 -23.37 -9.03
CA ASN A 250 -10.06 -24.31 -8.76
C ASN A 250 -11.43 -23.63 -8.61
N GLY A 251 -11.56 -22.34 -8.96
CA GLY A 251 -12.80 -21.58 -8.82
C GLY A 251 -12.71 -20.46 -7.78
N TYR A 252 -13.88 -19.98 -7.33
CA TYR A 252 -13.97 -18.92 -6.32
C TYR A 252 -13.99 -19.51 -4.91
N VAL A 253 -13.36 -18.81 -3.95
CA VAL A 253 -13.37 -19.14 -2.53
C VAL A 253 -13.98 -18.01 -1.72
N ASP A 254 -14.57 -18.32 -0.57
CA ASP A 254 -15.24 -17.33 0.30
C ASP A 254 -14.24 -16.50 1.12
N GLU A 255 -13.34 -15.86 0.40
CA GLU A 255 -12.40 -14.87 0.88
C GLU A 255 -12.46 -13.61 -0.01
N PRO A 256 -12.20 -12.42 0.52
CA PRO A 256 -12.15 -11.23 -0.32
C PRO A 256 -10.96 -11.30 -1.27
N MET A 257 -11.13 -10.79 -2.48
CA MET A 257 -10.03 -10.72 -3.46
C MET A 257 -8.86 -9.90 -2.92
N SER A 258 -7.64 -10.23 -3.37
CA SER A 258 -6.45 -9.48 -3.01
C SER A 258 -6.45 -8.09 -3.67
N SER A 259 -6.08 -7.05 -2.92
CA SER A 259 -5.87 -5.73 -3.51
C SER A 259 -4.74 -5.70 -4.56
N LYS A 260 -3.85 -6.70 -4.60
CA LYS A 260 -2.85 -6.87 -5.67
C LYS A 260 -3.50 -7.21 -7.03
N THR A 261 -4.64 -7.90 -7.03
CA THR A 261 -5.40 -8.17 -8.26
C THR A 261 -5.84 -6.87 -8.94
N LEU A 262 -6.17 -5.84 -8.14
CA LEU A 262 -6.53 -4.53 -8.67
C LEU A 262 -5.37 -3.82 -9.38
N ASP A 263 -4.11 -4.14 -9.07
CA ASP A 263 -2.95 -3.60 -9.80
C ASP A 263 -2.91 -4.16 -11.22
N SER A 264 -3.11 -5.47 -11.39
CA SER A 264 -3.18 -6.08 -12.74
C SER A 264 -4.39 -5.59 -13.55
N TRP A 265 -5.51 -5.29 -12.88
CA TRP A 265 -6.67 -4.68 -13.54
C TRP A 265 -6.37 -3.24 -13.99
N ALA A 266 -5.66 -2.46 -13.17
CA ALA A 266 -5.24 -1.11 -13.54
C ALA A 266 -4.34 -1.12 -14.78
N ASP A 267 -3.39 -2.07 -14.87
CA ASP A 267 -2.56 -2.25 -16.07
C ASP A 267 -3.40 -2.60 -17.31
N SER A 268 -4.43 -3.45 -17.14
CA SER A 268 -5.37 -3.78 -18.21
C SER A 268 -6.19 -2.57 -18.66
N PHE A 269 -6.69 -1.77 -17.71
CA PHE A 269 -7.46 -0.54 -17.98
C PHE A 269 -6.60 0.52 -18.68
N SER A 270 -5.34 0.67 -18.24
CA SER A 270 -4.39 1.57 -18.90
C SER A 270 -4.18 1.21 -20.38
N LYS A 271 -4.10 -0.10 -20.70
CA LYS A 271 -3.98 -0.57 -22.09
C LYS A 271 -5.22 -0.25 -22.92
N ILE A 272 -6.42 -0.37 -22.33
CA ILE A 272 -7.69 -0.05 -23.01
C ILE A 272 -7.82 1.44 -23.26
N LEU A 273 -7.43 2.25 -22.28
CA LEU A 273 -7.58 3.71 -22.33
C LEU A 273 -6.47 4.40 -23.14
N GLY A 274 -5.29 3.75 -23.29
CA GLY A 274 -4.09 4.36 -23.86
C GLY A 274 -3.40 5.38 -22.95
N VAL A 275 -3.88 5.52 -21.71
CA VAL A 275 -3.34 6.41 -20.67
C VAL A 275 -3.23 5.66 -19.34
N ASP A 276 -2.38 6.14 -18.44
CA ASP A 276 -2.18 5.47 -17.15
C ASP A 276 -3.45 5.58 -16.28
N PHE A 277 -3.98 4.43 -15.86
CA PHE A 277 -5.08 4.31 -14.91
C PHE A 277 -4.57 4.02 -13.51
N TYR A 278 -5.06 4.73 -12.53
CA TYR A 278 -4.77 4.51 -11.11
C TYR A 278 -6.06 4.49 -10.29
N TRP A 279 -6.27 3.44 -9.49
CA TRP A 279 -7.44 3.37 -8.59
C TRP A 279 -7.58 4.59 -7.68
N HIS A 280 -6.48 5.28 -7.40
CA HIS A 280 -6.52 6.49 -6.56
C HIS A 280 -7.12 7.71 -7.26
N SER A 281 -7.14 7.74 -8.60
CA SER A 281 -7.78 8.80 -9.38
C SER A 281 -9.31 8.74 -9.33
N MET A 282 -9.88 7.60 -8.91
CA MET A 282 -11.33 7.44 -8.67
C MET A 282 -11.80 8.09 -7.35
N ARG A 283 -10.95 8.80 -6.66
CA ARG A 283 -11.19 9.44 -5.37
C ARG A 283 -10.94 10.96 -5.48
#